data_ece9a2b43f660e869b50223987861033
#
_entry.id   ece9a2b43f660e869b50223987861033
#
_cell.length_a   1.000
_cell.length_b   1.000
_cell.length_c   1.000
_cell.angle_alpha   90.00
_cell.angle_beta   90.00
_cell.angle_gamma   90.00
#
_symmetry.space_group_name_H-M   'P 1'
#
loop_
_entity.id
_entity.type
_entity.pdbx_description
1 polymer ?
#
loop_
_entity_poly.entity_id
_entity_poly.type
_entity_poly.pdbx_seq_one_letter_code
_entity_poly.pdbx_strand_id
1 'polypeptide(L)'
;WQIEAGYNETALSMFYYNELPDCGDIIAQEELKIEQNDYINNVLDKVDDSTYNLMTAYFPLLRKGNAPRKPQSINDGNFRRLRTDSDSIIDWNNNADTIFNKIRAISKPYPGSIGKIGKNRYRIWKAVPWDTPDGMEKENIGKHIIERESGMPIVKCRDRCIKVLDHEKI
;
A
#
# COMPACT_ATOMS: atom_id res chain seq x y z
N TRP A 1 -1.18 -4.75 -2.46
CA TRP A 1 -0.79 -5.80 -1.51
C TRP A 1 0.67 -5.67 -1.05
N GLN A 2 1.62 -5.30 -1.92
CA GLN A 2 3.04 -5.20 -1.58
C GLN A 2 3.32 -4.15 -0.50
N ILE A 3 2.74 -2.95 -0.62
CA ILE A 3 2.82 -1.92 0.43
C ILE A 3 2.26 -2.42 1.76
N GLU A 4 1.09 -3.09 1.74
CA GLU A 4 0.47 -3.63 2.96
C GLU A 4 1.32 -4.73 3.60
N ALA A 5 2.01 -5.53 2.77
CA ALA A 5 2.95 -6.55 3.25
C ALA A 5 4.28 -5.96 3.74
N GLY A 6 4.51 -4.66 3.58
CA GLY A 6 5.72 -3.98 4.04
C GLY A 6 6.93 -4.16 3.11
N TYR A 7 6.73 -4.49 1.84
CA TYR A 7 7.82 -4.56 0.88
C TYR A 7 8.40 -3.16 0.63
N ASN A 8 9.70 -3.08 0.48
CA ASN A 8 10.44 -1.87 0.18
C ASN A 8 10.80 -1.73 -1.31
N GLU A 9 10.40 -2.73 -2.11
CA GLU A 9 10.62 -2.76 -3.55
C GLU A 9 9.50 -3.51 -4.27
N THR A 10 9.31 -3.19 -5.53
CA THR A 10 8.42 -3.87 -6.47
C THR A 10 9.03 -3.78 -7.86
N ALA A 11 8.37 -4.31 -8.88
CA ALA A 11 8.77 -4.14 -10.26
C ALA A 11 7.55 -3.98 -11.17
N LEU A 12 7.71 -3.18 -12.22
CA LEU A 12 6.81 -3.15 -13.35
C LEU A 12 7.36 -4.07 -14.43
N SER A 13 6.52 -4.98 -14.94
CA SER A 13 6.90 -5.91 -16.01
C SER A 13 6.12 -5.60 -17.29
N MET A 14 6.85 -5.45 -18.38
CA MET A 14 6.31 -5.44 -19.74
C MET A 14 6.47 -6.83 -20.34
N PHE A 15 5.39 -7.46 -20.80
CA PHE A 15 5.41 -8.83 -21.30
C PHE A 15 4.47 -8.99 -22.51
N TYR A 16 4.70 -10.07 -23.27
CA TYR A 16 3.84 -10.42 -24.38
C TYR A 16 2.53 -11.01 -23.87
N TYR A 17 1.44 -10.65 -24.53
CA TYR A 17 0.16 -11.28 -24.26
C TYR A 17 0.16 -12.74 -24.77
N ASN A 18 -0.43 -13.65 -23.98
CA ASN A 18 -0.73 -15.03 -24.37
C ASN A 18 -2.10 -15.47 -23.83
N GLU A 19 -2.45 -16.74 -23.97
CA GLU A 19 -3.76 -17.27 -23.57
C GLU A 19 -3.99 -17.29 -22.05
N LEU A 20 -2.90 -17.31 -21.27
CA LEU A 20 -2.94 -17.32 -19.80
C LEU A 20 -2.67 -15.91 -19.27
N PRO A 21 -3.46 -15.42 -18.31
CA PRO A 21 -3.23 -14.11 -17.69
C PRO A 21 -1.81 -13.99 -17.11
N ASP A 22 -1.15 -12.89 -17.42
CA ASP A 22 0.17 -12.48 -16.88
C ASP A 22 1.32 -13.50 -17.08
N CYS A 23 1.19 -14.44 -18.02
CA CYS A 23 2.13 -15.55 -18.20
C CYS A 23 2.96 -15.45 -19.50
N GLY A 24 2.86 -14.35 -20.26
CA GLY A 24 3.62 -14.17 -21.49
C GLY A 24 5.11 -13.90 -21.24
N ASP A 25 5.94 -14.14 -22.26
CA ASP A 25 7.38 -13.86 -22.19
C ASP A 25 7.65 -12.41 -21.79
N ILE A 26 8.56 -12.18 -20.85
CA ILE A 26 8.97 -10.86 -20.40
C ILE A 26 9.77 -10.16 -21.49
N ILE A 27 9.40 -8.93 -21.80
CA ILE A 27 10.12 -8.01 -22.66
C ILE A 27 11.16 -7.26 -21.85
N ALA A 28 10.72 -6.65 -20.74
CA ALA A 28 11.56 -5.89 -19.82
C ALA A 28 10.90 -5.77 -18.45
N GLN A 29 11.71 -5.46 -17.45
CA GLN A 29 11.25 -5.16 -16.09
C GLN A 29 12.01 -3.94 -15.58
N GLU A 30 11.34 -3.11 -14.81
CA GLU A 30 11.95 -1.97 -14.11
C GLU A 30 11.62 -2.09 -12.62
N GLU A 31 12.66 -2.09 -11.79
CA GLU A 31 12.53 -2.15 -10.35
C GLU A 31 12.13 -0.78 -9.79
N LEU A 32 11.20 -0.77 -8.86
CA LEU A 32 10.66 0.41 -8.21
C LEU A 32 10.85 0.32 -6.70
N LYS A 33 11.47 1.32 -6.10
CA LYS A 33 11.57 1.42 -4.64
C LYS A 33 10.27 1.93 -4.05
N ILE A 34 9.84 1.29 -2.96
CA ILE A 34 8.74 1.72 -2.10
C ILE A 34 9.37 2.29 -0.83
N GLU A 35 9.43 3.61 -0.74
CA GLU A 35 9.99 4.28 0.42
C GLU A 35 9.07 4.13 1.66
N GLN A 36 9.65 4.28 2.84
CA GLN A 36 8.93 4.08 4.10
C GLN A 36 7.68 4.97 4.21
N ASN A 37 7.73 6.18 3.66
CA ASN A 37 6.64 7.15 3.70
C ASN A 37 5.82 7.21 2.41
N ASP A 38 6.06 6.32 1.44
CA ASP A 38 5.25 6.26 0.23
C ASP A 38 3.85 5.75 0.54
N TYR A 39 2.88 6.50 0.12
CA TYR A 39 1.49 6.06 -0.01
C TYR A 39 1.26 5.52 -1.42
N ILE A 40 0.13 4.87 -1.62
CA ILE A 40 -0.19 4.24 -2.91
C ILE A 40 -0.12 5.22 -4.08
N ASN A 41 -0.53 6.48 -3.92
CA ASN A 41 -0.41 7.49 -4.96
C ASN A 41 1.05 7.71 -5.39
N ASN A 42 2.00 7.77 -4.45
CA ASN A 42 3.42 7.92 -4.77
C ASN A 42 3.96 6.72 -5.57
N VAL A 43 3.50 5.51 -5.21
CA VAL A 43 3.89 4.30 -5.94
C VAL A 43 3.25 4.28 -7.34
N LEU A 44 1.99 4.73 -7.49
CA LEU A 44 1.35 4.85 -8.79
C LEU A 44 2.06 5.85 -9.70
N ASP A 45 2.50 7.00 -9.17
CA ASP A 45 3.30 7.97 -9.93
C ASP A 45 4.60 7.33 -10.46
N LYS A 46 5.30 6.55 -9.62
CA LYS A 46 6.50 5.79 -10.03
C LYS A 46 6.18 4.73 -11.10
N VAL A 47 5.04 4.06 -11.00
CA VAL A 47 4.57 3.09 -12.01
C VAL A 47 4.29 3.79 -13.34
N ASP A 48 3.69 4.98 -13.34
CA ASP A 48 3.41 5.75 -14.55
C ASP A 48 4.72 6.18 -15.23
N ASP A 49 5.69 6.70 -14.48
CA ASP A 49 7.02 7.05 -15.00
C ASP A 49 7.73 5.84 -15.61
N SER A 50 7.73 4.71 -14.90
CA SER A 50 8.32 3.45 -15.37
C SER A 50 7.61 2.92 -16.63
N THR A 51 6.29 3.04 -16.69
CA THR A 51 5.50 2.69 -17.88
C THR A 51 5.96 3.50 -19.09
N TYR A 52 6.12 4.81 -18.92
CA TYR A 52 6.60 5.69 -19.98
C TYR A 52 8.02 5.30 -20.44
N ASN A 53 8.93 5.03 -19.50
CA ASN A 53 10.30 4.63 -19.79
C ASN A 53 10.35 3.31 -20.58
N LEU A 54 9.65 2.27 -20.09
CA LEU A 54 9.59 0.97 -20.75
C LEU A 54 8.98 1.07 -22.15
N MET A 55 7.86 1.81 -22.30
CA MET A 55 7.23 2.00 -23.60
C MET A 55 8.14 2.74 -24.57
N THR A 56 8.83 3.79 -24.13
CA THR A 56 9.73 4.58 -24.98
C THR A 56 10.91 3.72 -25.44
N ALA A 57 11.47 2.89 -24.56
CA ALA A 57 12.62 2.06 -24.89
C ALA A 57 12.26 0.86 -25.78
N TYR A 58 11.16 0.17 -25.50
CA TYR A 58 10.87 -1.13 -26.10
C TYR A 58 9.82 -1.12 -27.22
N PHE A 59 8.94 -0.12 -27.29
CA PHE A 59 7.95 -0.02 -28.37
C PHE A 59 8.59 0.02 -29.79
N PRO A 60 9.68 0.77 -30.03
CA PRO A 60 10.37 0.71 -31.32
C PRO A 60 10.90 -0.69 -31.68
N LEU A 61 11.36 -1.46 -30.67
CA LEU A 61 11.84 -2.82 -30.84
C LEU A 61 10.71 -3.79 -31.17
N LEU A 62 9.56 -3.63 -30.48
CA LEU A 62 8.33 -4.40 -30.76
C LEU A 62 7.87 -4.19 -32.20
N ARG A 63 7.84 -2.93 -32.68
CA ARG A 63 7.46 -2.63 -34.07
C ARG A 63 8.36 -3.27 -35.12
N LYS A 64 9.63 -3.49 -34.79
CA LYS A 64 10.61 -4.14 -35.67
C LYS A 64 10.66 -5.66 -35.49
N GLY A 65 9.90 -6.24 -34.57
CA GLY A 65 9.93 -7.66 -34.26
C GLY A 65 11.20 -8.12 -33.49
N ASN A 66 11.98 -7.19 -32.93
CA ASN A 66 13.29 -7.44 -32.29
C ASN A 66 13.26 -7.26 -30.78
N ALA A 67 12.07 -7.13 -30.15
CA ALA A 67 11.99 -7.01 -28.70
C ALA A 67 12.37 -8.33 -28.01
N PRO A 68 13.04 -8.26 -26.85
CA PRO A 68 13.44 -9.45 -26.07
C PRO A 68 12.25 -10.36 -25.75
N ARG A 69 12.56 -11.64 -25.55
CA ARG A 69 11.62 -12.65 -25.06
C ARG A 69 12.31 -13.53 -24.02
N LYS A 70 11.96 -13.30 -22.75
CA LYS A 70 12.43 -14.11 -21.63
C LYS A 70 11.24 -14.91 -21.08
N PRO A 71 11.23 -16.24 -21.20
CA PRO A 71 10.15 -17.07 -20.68
C PRO A 71 9.93 -16.82 -19.18
N GLN A 72 8.68 -16.82 -18.74
CA GLN A 72 8.30 -16.80 -17.34
C GLN A 72 8.06 -18.22 -16.83
N SER A 73 8.40 -18.45 -15.55
CA SER A 73 7.98 -19.64 -14.83
C SER A 73 6.67 -19.33 -14.07
N ILE A 74 5.61 -20.03 -14.41
CA ILE A 74 4.30 -19.91 -13.70
C ILE A 74 4.44 -20.23 -12.20
N ASN A 75 5.39 -21.12 -11.85
CA ASN A 75 5.59 -21.58 -10.49
C ASN A 75 6.29 -20.55 -9.58
N ASP A 76 6.89 -19.52 -10.16
CA ASP A 76 7.64 -18.49 -9.42
C ASP A 76 6.76 -17.29 -9.04
N GLY A 77 5.49 -17.28 -9.46
CA GLY A 77 4.54 -16.19 -9.24
C GLY A 77 3.73 -16.29 -7.95
N ASN A 78 3.31 -15.15 -7.43
CA ASN A 78 2.38 -15.03 -6.32
C ASN A 78 1.05 -14.46 -6.80
N PHE A 79 -0.03 -15.23 -6.65
CA PHE A 79 -1.37 -14.75 -6.92
C PHE A 79 -1.99 -14.15 -5.66
N ARG A 80 -2.57 -12.97 -5.79
CA ARG A 80 -3.33 -12.34 -4.72
C ARG A 80 -4.80 -12.27 -5.11
N ARG A 81 -5.69 -12.58 -4.17
CA ARG A 81 -7.13 -12.38 -4.38
C ARG A 81 -7.48 -10.91 -4.57
N LEU A 82 -8.60 -10.65 -5.19
CA LEU A 82 -9.17 -9.31 -5.23
C LEU A 82 -9.49 -8.83 -3.80
N ARG A 83 -9.31 -7.52 -3.58
CA ARG A 83 -9.72 -6.89 -2.32
C ARG A 83 -11.25 -6.86 -2.21
N THR A 84 -11.70 -6.98 -0.99
CA THR A 84 -13.10 -6.81 -0.60
C THR A 84 -13.20 -5.65 0.40
N ASP A 85 -14.41 -5.18 0.68
CA ASP A 85 -14.64 -4.09 1.64
C ASP A 85 -14.09 -4.42 3.04
N SER A 86 -14.09 -5.71 3.43
CA SER A 86 -13.54 -6.16 4.71
C SER A 86 -12.03 -5.93 4.84
N ASP A 87 -11.30 -5.89 3.71
CA ASP A 87 -9.85 -5.63 3.72
C ASP A 87 -9.51 -4.19 4.10
N SER A 88 -10.48 -3.27 4.01
CA SER A 88 -10.30 -1.89 4.43
C SER A 88 -10.40 -1.70 5.94
N ILE A 89 -10.95 -2.66 6.68
CA ILE A 89 -11.17 -2.54 8.12
C ILE A 89 -9.84 -2.63 8.88
N ILE A 90 -9.60 -1.64 9.73
CA ILE A 90 -8.44 -1.62 10.63
C ILE A 90 -8.74 -2.47 11.85
N ASP A 91 -7.88 -3.46 12.11
CA ASP A 91 -7.81 -4.16 13.39
C ASP A 91 -6.69 -3.54 14.24
N TRP A 92 -7.08 -2.81 15.27
CA TRP A 92 -6.16 -2.15 16.19
C TRP A 92 -5.30 -3.13 17.01
N ASN A 93 -5.62 -4.42 17.01
CA ASN A 93 -4.79 -5.46 17.64
C ASN A 93 -3.50 -5.77 16.87
N ASN A 94 -3.32 -5.21 15.69
CA ASN A 94 -2.07 -5.30 14.95
C ASN A 94 -1.04 -4.29 15.46
N ASN A 95 0.23 -4.51 15.10
CA ASN A 95 1.30 -3.57 15.34
C ASN A 95 1.09 -2.27 14.54
N ALA A 96 1.57 -1.16 15.03
CA ALA A 96 1.42 0.15 14.39
C ALA A 96 1.95 0.17 12.96
N ASP A 97 3.08 -0.49 12.67
CA ASP A 97 3.62 -0.56 11.30
C ASP A 97 2.71 -1.35 10.35
N THR A 98 2.09 -2.43 10.81
CA THR A 98 1.11 -3.20 10.02
C THR A 98 -0.12 -2.34 9.71
N ILE A 99 -0.62 -1.60 10.67
CA ILE A 99 -1.76 -0.68 10.49
C ILE A 99 -1.39 0.46 9.55
N PHE A 100 -0.21 1.05 9.73
CA PHE A 100 0.32 2.09 8.86
C PHE A 100 0.44 1.62 7.42
N ASN A 101 1.03 0.45 7.18
CA ASN A 101 1.15 -0.16 5.87
C ASN A 101 -0.22 -0.38 5.20
N LYS A 102 -1.22 -0.84 5.97
CA LYS A 102 -2.59 -0.95 5.47
C LYS A 102 -3.14 0.42 5.04
N ILE A 103 -3.03 1.45 5.89
CA ILE A 103 -3.56 2.78 5.60
C ILE A 103 -2.91 3.35 4.33
N ARG A 104 -1.57 3.32 4.22
CA ARG A 104 -0.87 3.86 3.06
C ARG A 104 -1.13 3.07 1.77
N ALA A 105 -1.41 1.74 1.87
CA ALA A 105 -1.68 0.86 0.73
C ALA A 105 -3.04 1.10 0.06
N ILE A 106 -4.03 1.59 0.78
CA ILE A 106 -5.39 1.83 0.27
C ILE A 106 -5.86 3.27 0.45
N SER A 107 -4.92 4.20 0.64
CA SER A 107 -5.18 5.64 0.62
C SER A 107 -5.64 6.12 -0.76
N LYS A 108 -5.94 7.39 -0.89
CA LYS A 108 -6.33 8.00 -2.18
C LYS A 108 -5.35 7.62 -3.30
N PRO A 109 -5.83 7.23 -4.49
CA PRO A 109 -7.20 7.33 -5.02
C PRO A 109 -8.16 6.20 -4.58
N TYR A 110 -7.70 5.25 -3.77
CA TYR A 110 -8.53 4.17 -3.23
C TYR A 110 -9.43 4.62 -2.07
N PRO A 111 -10.41 3.78 -1.64
CA PRO A 111 -11.44 4.18 -0.68
C PRO A 111 -10.97 4.52 0.73
N GLY A 112 -9.71 4.26 1.08
CA GLY A 112 -9.18 4.47 2.44
C GLY A 112 -9.49 3.33 3.41
N SER A 113 -8.80 3.34 4.56
CA SER A 113 -9.00 2.37 5.63
C SER A 113 -10.14 2.79 6.55
N ILE A 114 -10.89 1.84 7.10
CA ILE A 114 -12.00 2.09 8.01
C ILE A 114 -11.60 1.68 9.43
N GLY A 115 -11.52 2.65 10.33
CA GLY A 115 -11.21 2.44 11.74
C GLY A 115 -12.36 2.86 12.66
N LYS A 116 -12.60 2.08 13.73
CA LYS A 116 -13.48 2.49 14.82
C LYS A 116 -12.65 3.23 15.87
N ILE A 117 -13.01 4.48 16.16
CA ILE A 117 -12.37 5.32 17.18
C ILE A 117 -13.44 5.77 18.16
N GLY A 118 -13.39 5.26 19.38
CA GLY A 118 -14.46 5.42 20.36
C GLY A 118 -15.78 4.78 19.87
N LYS A 119 -16.84 5.57 19.81
CA LYS A 119 -18.17 5.10 19.35
C LYS A 119 -18.40 5.29 17.85
N ASN A 120 -17.52 6.01 17.15
CA ASN A 120 -17.70 6.39 15.76
C ASN A 120 -16.79 5.57 14.83
N ARG A 121 -17.20 5.49 13.55
CA ARG A 121 -16.40 4.95 12.46
C ARG A 121 -15.83 6.11 11.65
N TYR A 122 -14.59 5.93 11.20
CA TYR A 122 -13.86 6.90 10.39
C TYR A 122 -13.23 6.22 9.20
N ARG A 123 -13.25 6.90 8.09
CA ARG A 123 -12.43 6.61 6.93
C ARG A 123 -11.11 7.36 7.10
N ILE A 124 -10.01 6.64 7.02
CA ILE A 124 -8.67 7.14 7.32
C ILE A 124 -7.81 7.00 6.06
N TRP A 125 -7.26 8.11 5.58
CA TRP A 125 -6.36 8.14 4.43
C TRP A 125 -4.90 8.37 4.81
N LYS A 126 -4.65 9.12 5.91
CA LYS A 126 -3.28 9.36 6.36
C LYS A 126 -3.13 9.13 7.85
N ALA A 127 -2.05 8.49 8.22
CA ALA A 127 -1.66 8.27 9.60
C ALA A 127 -0.14 8.09 9.66
N VAL A 128 0.41 8.09 10.88
CA VAL A 128 1.81 7.76 11.13
C VAL A 128 1.90 6.90 12.40
N PRO A 129 2.86 5.98 12.48
CA PRO A 129 3.23 5.37 13.74
C PRO A 129 3.65 6.45 14.73
N TRP A 130 3.22 6.29 15.99
CA TRP A 130 3.44 7.28 17.04
C TRP A 130 3.85 6.61 18.33
N ASP A 131 4.75 7.23 19.05
CA ASP A 131 5.12 6.74 20.38
C ASP A 131 3.93 6.80 21.32
N THR A 132 3.90 5.88 22.26
CA THR A 132 2.80 5.81 23.21
C THR A 132 2.88 7.00 24.16
N PRO A 133 1.87 7.91 24.16
CA PRO A 133 1.84 9.04 25.08
C PRO A 133 1.74 8.59 26.54
N ASP A 134 2.28 9.40 27.46
CA ASP A 134 2.21 9.13 28.90
C ASP A 134 0.77 8.84 29.34
N GLY A 135 0.63 7.80 30.13
CA GLY A 135 -0.68 7.34 30.64
C GLY A 135 -1.44 6.43 29.69
N MET A 136 -0.99 6.24 28.43
CA MET A 136 -1.62 5.30 27.50
C MET A 136 -0.99 3.91 27.50
N GLU A 137 0.10 3.67 28.22
CA GLU A 137 0.82 2.39 28.20
C GLU A 137 -0.07 1.23 28.68
N LYS A 138 -0.88 1.50 29.71
CA LYS A 138 -1.77 0.51 30.35
C LYS A 138 -3.20 0.50 29.79
N GLU A 139 -3.49 1.39 28.86
CA GLU A 139 -4.82 1.47 28.24
C GLU A 139 -5.08 0.30 27.29
N ASN A 140 -6.36 -0.04 27.16
CA ASN A 140 -6.79 -1.08 26.24
C ASN A 140 -6.53 -0.69 24.79
N ILE A 141 -6.26 -1.69 23.94
CA ILE A 141 -6.15 -1.52 22.49
C ILE A 141 -7.42 -0.88 21.92
N GLY A 142 -7.26 0.07 20.98
CA GLY A 142 -8.37 0.86 20.43
C GLY A 142 -8.76 2.06 21.28
N LYS A 143 -8.22 2.22 22.50
CA LYS A 143 -8.36 3.46 23.28
C LYS A 143 -7.69 4.60 22.51
N HIS A 144 -8.26 5.77 22.59
CA HIS A 144 -7.71 6.95 21.91
C HIS A 144 -7.74 8.18 22.81
N ILE A 145 -6.86 9.11 22.50
CA ILE A 145 -6.85 10.48 22.99
C ILE A 145 -6.88 11.44 21.79
N ILE A 146 -7.26 12.67 22.05
CA ILE A 146 -7.13 13.76 21.07
C ILE A 146 -5.90 14.57 21.44
N GLU A 147 -4.93 14.65 20.52
CA GLU A 147 -3.74 15.46 20.71
C GLU A 147 -4.13 16.94 20.78
N ARG A 148 -3.61 17.65 21.76
CA ARG A 148 -4.02 19.02 22.04
C ARG A 148 -3.61 20.03 20.96
N GLU A 149 -2.44 19.83 20.35
CA GLU A 149 -1.89 20.78 19.37
C GLU A 149 -2.57 20.65 18.01
N SER A 150 -2.75 19.42 17.53
CA SER A 150 -3.31 19.17 16.18
C SER A 150 -4.79 18.88 16.17
N GLY A 151 -5.38 18.52 17.32
CA GLY A 151 -6.77 18.04 17.40
C GLY A 151 -6.96 16.64 16.80
N MET A 152 -5.87 15.94 16.45
CA MET A 152 -5.92 14.64 15.78
C MET A 152 -5.98 13.48 16.77
N PRO A 153 -6.69 12.39 16.44
CA PRO A 153 -6.76 11.24 17.32
C PRO A 153 -5.46 10.43 17.27
N ILE A 154 -5.00 10.02 18.46
CA ILE A 154 -3.94 9.04 18.65
C ILE A 154 -4.58 7.79 19.22
N VAL A 155 -4.46 6.65 18.53
CA VAL A 155 -5.13 5.40 18.87
C VAL A 155 -4.13 4.35 19.30
N LYS A 156 -4.38 3.68 20.43
CA LYS A 156 -3.55 2.60 20.97
C LYS A 156 -3.64 1.36 20.09
N CYS A 157 -2.48 0.86 19.71
CA CYS A 157 -2.29 -0.39 18.98
C CYS A 157 -1.61 -1.43 19.88
N ARG A 158 -1.27 -2.57 19.32
CA ARG A 158 -0.64 -3.69 20.06
C ARG A 158 0.67 -3.30 20.74
N ASP A 159 1.56 -2.61 20.01
CA ASP A 159 2.92 -2.26 20.44
C ASP A 159 3.07 -0.78 20.83
N ARG A 160 2.50 0.11 20.06
CA ARG A 160 2.57 1.57 20.27
C ARG A 160 1.27 2.23 19.82
N CYS A 161 1.29 3.41 19.23
CA CYS A 161 0.10 4.11 18.79
C CYS A 161 0.16 4.45 17.30
N ILE A 162 -1.00 4.79 16.75
CA ILE A 162 -1.17 5.44 15.44
C ILE A 162 -1.76 6.82 15.65
N LYS A 163 -1.09 7.84 15.14
CA LYS A 163 -1.64 9.19 15.01
C LYS A 163 -2.31 9.33 13.66
N VAL A 164 -3.59 9.61 13.66
CA VAL A 164 -4.38 9.81 12.44
C VAL A 164 -4.21 11.25 11.96
N LEU A 165 -3.92 11.45 10.67
CA LEU A 165 -3.61 12.78 10.10
C LEU A 165 -4.67 13.28 9.12
N ASP A 166 -5.34 12.36 8.38
CA ASP A 166 -6.41 12.69 7.43
C ASP A 166 -7.52 11.64 7.53
N HIS A 167 -8.72 12.11 7.86
CA HIS A 167 -9.86 11.23 8.09
C HIS A 167 -11.19 11.97 7.92
N GLU A 168 -12.25 11.22 7.69
CA GLU A 168 -13.65 11.69 7.76
C GLU A 168 -14.49 10.75 8.60
N LYS A 169 -15.51 11.25 9.24
CA LYS A 169 -16.50 10.47 9.97
C LYS A 169 -17.51 9.88 8.99
N ILE A 170 -17.81 8.56 9.13
CA ILE A 170 -18.77 7.82 8.29
C ILE A 170 -19.84 7.13 9.13
#